data_e81a242a214df6c346e152756b3fc8ff
#
_entry.id   e81a242a214df6c346e152756b3fc8ff
#
_cell.length_a   1.000
_cell.length_b   1.000
_cell.length_c   1.000
_cell.angle_alpha   90.00
_cell.angle_beta   90.00
_cell.angle_gamma   90.00
#
_symmetry.space_group_name_H-M   'P 1'
#
loop_
_entity.id
_entity.type
_entity.pdbx_description
1 polymer ?
#
loop_
_entity_poly.entity_id
_entity_poly.type
_entity_poly.pdbx_seq_one_letter_code
_entity_poly.pdbx_strand_id
1 'polypeptide(L)'
;MNKGYTFITQSSLETKKIAKSLSIFLLKSKNTFAKAPIIFLEGNLGSGKTTFLQGFSKAFKIKNKISSPTFTIIKRFKIPKKLSTFENFYHIDCYRLKNEKEILKLGLEEIINNPKNIVAIEWPEKIKKFLPKKGIKVHFQFLSLNKRKIKIKINV
;
A
#
# COMPACT_ATOMS: atom_id res chain seq x y z
N MET A 1 -13.57 -2.86 12.44
CA MET A 1 -12.66 -3.69 13.25
C MET A 1 -11.35 -2.92 13.42
N ASN A 2 -10.91 -2.70 14.64
CA ASN A 2 -9.68 -1.93 14.90
C ASN A 2 -8.64 -2.89 15.49
N LYS A 3 -7.72 -3.39 14.67
CA LYS A 3 -6.67 -4.32 15.09
C LYS A 3 -5.29 -3.71 14.83
N GLY A 4 -4.38 -3.86 15.81
CA GLY A 4 -3.00 -3.39 15.73
C GLY A 4 -2.00 -4.52 15.90
N TYR A 5 -0.95 -4.51 15.09
CA TYR A 5 0.16 -5.46 15.11
C TYR A 5 1.49 -4.72 15.08
N THR A 6 2.48 -5.25 15.77
CA THR A 6 3.86 -4.72 15.74
C THR A 6 4.83 -5.85 15.44
N PHE A 7 5.71 -5.62 14.49
CA PHE A 7 6.75 -6.58 14.06
C PHE A 7 8.11 -5.92 14.10
N ILE A 8 9.13 -6.70 14.44
CA ILE A 8 10.54 -6.35 14.24
C ILE A 8 11.06 -7.27 13.15
N THR A 9 11.53 -6.71 12.04
CA THR A 9 12.15 -7.47 10.96
C THR A 9 13.66 -7.27 10.97
N GLN A 10 14.41 -8.33 10.65
CA GLN A 10 15.86 -8.33 10.60
C GLN A 10 16.43 -8.43 9.18
N SER A 11 15.53 -8.45 8.18
CA SER A 11 15.91 -8.53 6.78
C SER A 11 14.80 -8.00 5.86
N SER A 12 15.16 -7.68 4.62
CA SER A 12 14.19 -7.35 3.56
C SER A 12 13.24 -8.53 3.27
N LEU A 13 13.73 -9.76 3.42
CA LEU A 13 12.91 -10.97 3.22
C LEU A 13 11.81 -11.07 4.27
N GLU A 14 12.11 -10.80 5.54
CA GLU A 14 11.10 -10.79 6.61
C GLU A 14 10.06 -9.69 6.39
N THR A 15 10.49 -8.49 6.00
CA THR A 15 9.59 -7.40 5.62
C THR A 15 8.63 -7.82 4.50
N LYS A 16 9.15 -8.51 3.47
CA LYS A 16 8.34 -9.04 2.37
C LYS A 16 7.36 -10.13 2.82
N LYS A 17 7.73 -10.99 3.77
CA LYS A 17 6.85 -12.02 4.32
C LYS A 17 5.65 -11.41 5.05
N ILE A 18 5.88 -10.37 5.88
CA ILE A 18 4.80 -9.65 6.58
C ILE A 18 3.85 -9.01 5.55
N ALA A 19 4.40 -8.36 4.54
CA ALA A 19 3.62 -7.75 3.47
C ALA A 19 2.76 -8.78 2.71
N LYS A 20 3.32 -9.95 2.40
CA LYS A 20 2.60 -11.05 1.78
C LYS A 20 1.45 -11.56 2.65
N SER A 21 1.63 -11.63 3.97
CA SER A 21 0.56 -12.03 4.89
C SER A 21 -0.60 -11.03 4.88
N LEU A 22 -0.31 -9.72 4.81
CA LEU A 22 -1.34 -8.69 4.67
C LEU A 22 -2.12 -8.81 3.35
N SER A 23 -1.43 -9.07 2.24
CA SER A 23 -2.10 -9.27 0.95
C SER A 23 -2.97 -10.53 0.92
N ILE A 24 -2.55 -11.63 1.56
CA ILE A 24 -3.36 -12.84 1.71
C ILE A 24 -4.61 -12.54 2.56
N PHE A 25 -4.49 -11.74 3.61
CA PHE A 25 -5.63 -11.29 4.39
C PHE A 25 -6.66 -10.56 3.51
N LEU A 26 -6.22 -9.61 2.67
CA LEU A 26 -7.11 -8.90 1.74
C LEU A 26 -7.75 -9.84 0.71
N LEU A 27 -6.99 -10.79 0.16
CA LEU A 27 -7.52 -11.80 -0.77
C LEU A 27 -8.64 -12.66 -0.16
N LYS A 28 -8.52 -12.97 1.14
CA LYS A 28 -9.51 -13.74 1.87
C LYS A 28 -10.73 -12.94 2.31
N SER A 29 -10.65 -11.62 2.32
CA SER A 29 -11.71 -10.71 2.78
C SER A 29 -12.85 -10.54 1.75
N LYS A 30 -13.11 -11.55 0.95
CA LYS A 30 -14.16 -11.69 -0.09
C LYS A 30 -15.20 -10.55 -0.13
N ASN A 31 -15.10 -9.68 -1.11
CA ASN A 31 -16.16 -8.70 -1.53
C ASN A 31 -16.78 -7.81 -0.43
N THR A 32 -16.08 -7.58 0.68
CA THR A 32 -16.62 -6.81 1.81
C THR A 32 -16.36 -5.31 1.71
N PHE A 33 -15.67 -4.88 0.66
CA PHE A 33 -15.28 -3.48 0.51
C PHE A 33 -16.24 -2.73 -0.41
N ALA A 34 -16.89 -1.68 0.10
CA ALA A 34 -17.70 -0.76 -0.72
C ALA A 34 -16.85 0.17 -1.59
N LYS A 35 -15.57 0.35 -1.25
CA LYS A 35 -14.56 1.15 -1.96
C LYS A 35 -13.23 0.38 -1.95
N ALA A 36 -12.25 0.88 -2.68
CA ALA A 36 -10.90 0.29 -2.67
C ALA A 36 -10.33 0.21 -1.24
N PRO A 37 -9.84 -0.94 -0.78
CA PRO A 37 -9.01 -0.99 0.42
C PRO A 37 -7.72 -0.19 0.18
N ILE A 38 -7.41 0.72 1.11
CA ILE A 38 -6.25 1.61 1.02
C ILE A 38 -5.23 1.22 2.08
N ILE A 39 -3.98 1.09 1.64
CA ILE A 39 -2.81 0.88 2.50
C ILE A 39 -2.02 2.19 2.55
N PHE A 40 -1.98 2.83 3.70
CA PHE A 40 -1.19 4.02 3.96
C PHE A 40 0.20 3.62 4.46
N LEU A 41 1.24 3.98 3.72
CA LEU A 41 2.63 3.65 4.04
C LEU A 41 3.34 4.91 4.56
N GLU A 42 3.57 4.93 5.85
CA GLU A 42 4.18 6.04 6.57
C GLU A 42 5.60 5.67 7.03
N GLY A 43 6.53 6.59 6.93
CA GLY A 43 7.91 6.41 7.37
C GLY A 43 8.92 7.13 6.50
N ASN A 44 10.10 7.37 7.03
CA ASN A 44 11.17 8.11 6.36
C ASN A 44 11.64 7.44 5.07
N LEU A 45 12.37 8.18 4.25
CA LEU A 45 13.02 7.66 3.06
C LEU A 45 13.94 6.49 3.45
N GLY A 46 13.97 5.41 2.66
CA GLY A 46 14.76 4.22 2.96
C GLY A 46 14.24 3.34 4.11
N SER A 47 13.07 3.61 4.67
CA SER A 47 12.50 2.83 5.78
C SER A 47 11.96 1.45 5.39
N GLY A 48 11.87 1.14 4.08
CA GLY A 48 11.43 -0.17 3.60
C GLY A 48 10.03 -0.21 3.00
N LYS A 49 9.37 0.92 2.73
CA LYS A 49 8.02 0.99 2.12
C LYS A 49 7.96 0.24 0.78
N THR A 50 8.88 0.53 -0.13
CA THR A 50 8.95 -0.15 -1.44
C THR A 50 9.27 -1.64 -1.29
N THR A 51 10.14 -2.03 -0.37
CA THR A 51 10.43 -3.44 -0.05
C THR A 51 9.18 -4.16 0.42
N PHE A 52 8.37 -3.52 1.27
CA PHE A 52 7.10 -4.04 1.72
C PHE A 52 6.15 -4.26 0.53
N LEU A 53 6.00 -3.29 -0.36
CA LEU A 53 5.13 -3.40 -1.54
C LEU A 53 5.59 -4.48 -2.52
N GLN A 54 6.89 -4.74 -2.63
CA GLN A 54 7.41 -5.87 -3.40
C GLN A 54 6.94 -7.22 -2.84
N GLY A 55 6.88 -7.36 -1.52
CA GLY A 55 6.32 -8.54 -0.86
C GLY A 55 4.81 -8.64 -1.01
N PHE A 56 4.12 -7.49 -0.86
CA PHE A 56 2.69 -7.37 -0.99
C PHE A 56 2.18 -7.82 -2.36
N SER A 57 2.82 -7.36 -3.43
CA SER A 57 2.42 -7.64 -4.81
C SER A 57 2.56 -9.12 -5.21
N LYS A 58 3.45 -9.86 -4.53
CA LYS A 58 3.68 -11.29 -4.84
C LYS A 58 2.46 -12.17 -4.63
N ALA A 59 1.62 -11.90 -3.63
CA ALA A 59 0.42 -12.68 -3.39
C ALA A 59 -0.62 -12.51 -4.52
N PHE A 60 -0.60 -11.36 -5.17
CA PHE A 60 -1.45 -11.06 -6.34
C PHE A 60 -0.84 -11.54 -7.67
N LYS A 61 0.29 -12.26 -7.62
CA LYS A 61 1.03 -12.73 -8.81
C LYS A 61 1.30 -11.62 -9.83
N ILE A 62 1.54 -10.40 -9.38
CA ILE A 62 1.95 -9.30 -10.22
C ILE A 62 3.38 -9.57 -10.70
N LYS A 63 3.55 -9.75 -12.01
CA LYS A 63 4.85 -10.11 -12.62
C LYS A 63 5.82 -8.92 -12.67
N ASN A 64 5.30 -7.72 -12.80
CA ASN A 64 6.10 -6.51 -12.91
C ASN A 64 6.77 -6.20 -11.56
N LYS A 65 8.06 -5.86 -11.61
CA LYS A 65 8.78 -5.42 -10.41
C LYS A 65 8.18 -4.13 -9.88
N ILE A 66 7.79 -4.14 -8.61
CA ILE A 66 7.37 -2.92 -7.91
C ILE A 66 8.62 -2.09 -7.61
N SER A 67 8.64 -0.89 -8.14
CA SER A 67 9.60 0.15 -7.83
C SER A 67 8.84 1.43 -7.49
N SER A 68 9.46 2.33 -6.73
CA SER A 68 8.85 3.63 -6.45
C SER A 68 8.53 4.33 -7.79
N PRO A 69 7.32 4.86 -7.98
CA PRO A 69 6.93 5.60 -9.17
C PRO A 69 7.54 7.01 -9.15
N THR A 70 8.86 7.08 -9.22
CA THR A 70 9.65 8.30 -9.02
C THR A 70 9.28 9.44 -9.97
N PHE A 71 8.89 9.11 -11.20
CA PHE A 71 8.55 10.08 -12.25
C PHE A 71 7.04 10.13 -12.55
N THR A 72 6.32 9.06 -12.25
CA THR A 72 4.87 8.97 -12.40
C THR A 72 4.26 8.76 -11.04
N ILE A 73 3.62 9.73 -10.47
CA ILE A 73 3.04 9.69 -9.12
C ILE A 73 2.16 8.44 -8.91
N ILE A 74 1.46 7.98 -9.93
CA ILE A 74 0.57 6.82 -9.91
C ILE A 74 1.05 5.76 -10.89
N LYS A 75 1.15 4.51 -10.42
CA LYS A 75 1.42 3.34 -11.26
C LYS A 75 0.36 2.26 -11.03
N ARG A 76 -0.23 1.77 -12.11
CA ARG A 76 -1.24 0.70 -12.10
C ARG A 76 -0.64 -0.63 -12.52
N PHE A 77 -1.00 -1.68 -11.81
CA PHE A 77 -0.67 -3.07 -12.12
C PHE A 77 -1.95 -3.89 -12.21
N LYS A 78 -2.10 -4.69 -13.25
CA LYS A 78 -3.23 -5.62 -13.38
C LYS A 78 -3.05 -6.83 -12.47
N ILE A 79 -4.13 -7.22 -11.80
CA ILE A 79 -4.20 -8.45 -11.01
C ILE A 79 -4.88 -9.51 -11.89
N PRO A 80 -4.31 -10.73 -12.03
CA PRO A 80 -4.93 -11.79 -12.80
C PRO A 80 -6.33 -12.16 -12.28
N LYS A 81 -7.35 -12.13 -13.12
CA LYS A 81 -8.77 -12.37 -12.77
C LYS A 81 -9.02 -13.69 -12.03
N LYS A 82 -8.22 -14.73 -12.28
CA LYS A 82 -8.36 -16.06 -11.64
C LYS A 82 -8.00 -16.08 -10.16
N LEU A 83 -7.37 -15.02 -9.63
CA LEU A 83 -6.83 -15.01 -8.28
C LEU A 83 -7.67 -14.22 -7.29
N SER A 84 -8.41 -13.23 -7.75
CA SER A 84 -9.05 -12.26 -6.89
C SER A 84 -10.22 -11.57 -7.60
N THR A 85 -11.14 -11.03 -6.80
CA THR A 85 -12.16 -10.08 -7.26
C THR A 85 -11.57 -8.69 -7.51
N PHE A 86 -10.39 -8.41 -6.98
CA PHE A 86 -9.65 -7.20 -7.31
C PHE A 86 -9.05 -7.32 -8.72
N GLU A 87 -9.16 -6.24 -9.49
CA GLU A 87 -8.68 -6.19 -10.89
C GLU A 87 -7.36 -5.41 -11.00
N ASN A 88 -7.15 -4.42 -10.15
CA ASN A 88 -5.98 -3.56 -10.23
C ASN A 88 -5.36 -3.30 -8.85
N PHE A 89 -4.04 -3.20 -8.86
CA PHE A 89 -3.25 -2.66 -7.77
C PHE A 89 -2.65 -1.32 -8.20
N TYR A 90 -2.92 -0.28 -7.43
CA TYR A 90 -2.36 1.05 -7.64
C TYR A 90 -1.28 1.34 -6.60
N HIS A 91 -0.12 1.75 -7.06
CA HIS A 91 0.96 2.27 -6.24
C HIS A 91 1.07 3.77 -6.48
N ILE A 92 0.82 4.56 -5.45
CA ILE A 92 0.85 6.01 -5.46
C ILE A 92 1.99 6.47 -4.54
N ASP A 93 2.88 7.32 -5.05
CA ASP A 93 3.96 7.92 -4.27
C ASP A 93 3.84 9.44 -4.30
N CYS A 94 3.46 10.01 -3.16
CA CYS A 94 3.24 11.44 -3.01
C CYS A 94 4.50 12.23 -2.64
N TYR A 95 5.67 11.58 -2.51
CA TYR A 95 6.90 12.23 -2.04
C TYR A 95 7.24 13.51 -2.81
N ARG A 96 7.12 13.49 -4.15
CA ARG A 96 7.47 14.60 -5.05
C ARG A 96 6.30 15.50 -5.42
N LEU A 97 5.11 15.26 -4.90
CA LEU A 97 3.98 16.16 -5.12
C LEU A 97 4.32 17.57 -4.63
N LYS A 98 4.24 18.53 -5.52
CA LYS A 98 4.41 19.96 -5.22
C LYS A 98 3.11 20.60 -4.74
N ASN A 99 2.00 20.18 -5.34
CA ASN A 99 0.65 20.63 -5.01
C ASN A 99 -0.25 19.40 -4.79
N GLU A 100 -0.89 19.35 -3.62
CA GLU A 100 -1.82 18.25 -3.28
C GLU A 100 -3.00 18.10 -4.25
N LYS A 101 -3.42 19.16 -4.94
CA LYS A 101 -4.50 19.10 -5.94
C LYS A 101 -4.10 18.38 -7.23
N GLU A 102 -2.79 18.21 -7.50
CA GLU A 102 -2.33 17.47 -8.68
C GLU A 102 -2.85 16.03 -8.67
N ILE A 103 -2.94 15.41 -7.50
CA ILE A 103 -3.41 14.03 -7.35
C ILE A 103 -4.86 13.85 -7.78
N LEU A 104 -5.70 14.86 -7.63
CA LEU A 104 -7.10 14.82 -8.07
C LEU A 104 -7.19 14.80 -9.60
N LYS A 105 -6.33 15.57 -10.28
CA LYS A 105 -6.25 15.58 -11.75
C LYS A 105 -5.77 14.23 -12.31
N LEU A 106 -5.03 13.45 -11.51
CA LEU A 106 -4.59 12.10 -11.86
C LEU A 106 -5.65 11.03 -11.59
N GLY A 107 -6.87 11.40 -11.19
CA GLY A 107 -8.00 10.47 -11.01
C GLY A 107 -8.01 9.74 -9.67
N LEU A 108 -7.41 10.29 -8.61
CA LEU A 108 -7.40 9.66 -7.29
C LEU A 108 -8.81 9.26 -6.83
N GLU A 109 -9.79 10.13 -7.01
CA GLU A 109 -11.15 9.91 -6.54
C GLU A 109 -11.80 8.68 -7.19
N GLU A 110 -11.65 8.51 -8.49
CA GLU A 110 -12.13 7.34 -9.23
C GLU A 110 -11.42 6.07 -8.77
N ILE A 111 -10.11 6.15 -8.55
CA ILE A 111 -9.28 5.01 -8.12
C ILE A 111 -9.73 4.49 -6.76
N ILE A 112 -9.92 5.38 -5.76
CA ILE A 112 -10.27 5.00 -4.39
C ILE A 112 -11.74 4.61 -4.23
N ASN A 113 -12.63 5.08 -5.10
CA ASN A 113 -14.04 4.72 -5.06
C ASN A 113 -14.37 3.39 -5.75
N ASN A 114 -13.45 2.81 -6.52
CA ASN A 114 -13.67 1.53 -7.19
C ASN A 114 -13.29 0.34 -6.30
N PRO A 115 -14.26 -0.48 -5.82
CA PRO A 115 -13.99 -1.61 -4.93
C PRO A 115 -13.15 -2.73 -5.58
N LYS A 116 -12.99 -2.72 -6.90
CA LYS A 116 -12.12 -3.67 -7.61
C LYS A 116 -10.65 -3.29 -7.59
N ASN A 117 -10.32 -2.14 -7.03
CA ASN A 117 -8.94 -1.68 -6.88
C ASN A 117 -8.42 -1.98 -5.47
N ILE A 118 -7.10 -2.16 -5.37
CA ILE A 118 -6.32 -2.05 -4.13
C ILE A 118 -5.38 -0.87 -4.32
N VAL A 119 -5.27 -0.01 -3.31
CA VAL A 119 -4.46 1.20 -3.42
C VAL A 119 -3.42 1.24 -2.30
N ALA A 120 -2.15 1.38 -2.64
CA ALA A 120 -1.08 1.64 -1.69
C ALA A 120 -0.55 3.06 -1.91
N ILE A 121 -0.47 3.85 -0.84
CA ILE A 121 -0.08 5.26 -0.90
C ILE A 121 1.12 5.48 0.01
N GLU A 122 2.25 5.89 -0.56
CA GLU A 122 3.41 6.39 0.16
C GLU A 122 3.28 7.89 0.40
N TRP A 123 3.68 8.37 1.55
CA TRP A 123 3.57 9.77 2.00
C TRP A 123 2.11 10.28 1.99
N PRO A 124 1.18 9.53 2.60
CA PRO A 124 -0.25 9.88 2.57
C PRO A 124 -0.56 11.22 3.26
N GLU A 125 0.31 11.68 4.16
CA GLU A 125 0.16 12.95 4.86
C GLU A 125 0.11 14.16 3.91
N LYS A 126 0.75 14.06 2.74
CA LYS A 126 0.75 15.13 1.72
C LYS A 126 -0.60 15.36 1.06
N ILE A 127 -1.47 14.34 1.08
CA ILE A 127 -2.79 14.39 0.45
C ILE A 127 -3.91 14.00 1.43
N LYS A 128 -3.64 14.09 2.72
CA LYS A 128 -4.50 13.60 3.81
C LYS A 128 -5.96 14.06 3.71
N LYS A 129 -6.21 15.28 3.26
CA LYS A 129 -7.57 15.83 3.16
C LYS A 129 -8.43 15.15 2.07
N PHE A 130 -7.81 14.48 1.10
CA PHE A 130 -8.51 13.75 0.03
C PHE A 130 -8.66 12.26 0.33
N LEU A 131 -8.12 11.79 1.45
CA LEU A 131 -8.11 10.38 1.81
C LEU A 131 -9.19 10.05 2.84
N PRO A 132 -9.78 8.85 2.77
CA PRO A 132 -10.71 8.41 3.80
C PRO A 132 -9.99 8.19 5.13
N LYS A 133 -10.72 8.31 6.24
CA LYS A 133 -10.19 8.03 7.59
C LYS A 133 -9.94 6.54 7.82
N LYS A 134 -10.71 5.68 7.14
CA LYS A 134 -10.59 4.22 7.20
C LYS A 134 -9.53 3.71 6.23
N GLY A 135 -8.84 2.64 6.61
CA GLY A 135 -7.81 1.98 5.81
C GLY A 135 -6.82 1.23 6.67
N ILE A 136 -5.81 0.70 6.03
CA ILE A 136 -4.72 -0.05 6.67
C ILE A 136 -3.51 0.88 6.77
N LYS A 137 -3.12 1.26 7.99
CA LYS A 137 -1.94 2.08 8.21
C LYS A 137 -0.75 1.19 8.51
N VAL A 138 0.34 1.37 7.76
CA VAL A 138 1.61 0.67 7.95
C VAL A 138 2.69 1.71 8.21
N HIS A 139 3.15 1.77 9.43
CA HIS A 139 4.20 2.70 9.85
C HIS A 139 5.54 1.98 9.97
N PHE A 140 6.55 2.52 9.30
CA PHE A 140 7.92 1.99 9.27
C PHE A 140 8.85 2.88 10.09
N GLN A 141 9.57 2.25 11.01
CA GLN A 141 10.64 2.87 11.77
C GLN A 141 11.96 2.16 11.48
N PHE A 142 12.95 2.91 11.02
CA PHE A 142 14.32 2.43 10.87
C PHE A 142 14.92 2.18 12.25
N LEU A 143 15.47 1.00 12.50
CA LEU A 143 16.17 0.66 13.74
C LEU A 143 17.67 0.52 13.51
N SER A 144 18.06 -0.18 12.45
CA SER A 144 19.45 -0.34 12.02
C SER A 144 19.49 -0.71 10.53
N LEU A 145 20.69 -0.94 9.97
CA LEU A 145 20.88 -1.26 8.56
C LEU A 145 19.90 -2.35 8.05
N ASN A 146 19.72 -3.42 8.83
CA ASN A 146 18.86 -4.55 8.45
C ASN A 146 17.57 -4.64 9.26
N LYS A 147 17.40 -3.83 10.33
CA LYS A 147 16.26 -3.93 11.24
C LYS A 147 15.25 -2.84 11.01
N ARG A 148 13.96 -3.23 10.98
CA ARG A 148 12.82 -2.34 10.89
C ARG A 148 11.79 -2.70 11.93
N LYS A 149 11.14 -1.67 12.50
CA LYS A 149 9.90 -1.85 13.26
C LYS A 149 8.74 -1.47 12.38
N ILE A 150 7.81 -2.40 12.21
CA ILE A 150 6.64 -2.23 11.35
C ILE A 150 5.40 -2.31 12.23
N LYS A 151 4.63 -1.23 12.29
CA LYS A 151 3.34 -1.19 12.99
C LYS A 151 2.22 -1.18 11.96
N ILE A 152 1.30 -2.15 12.05
CA ILE A 152 0.14 -2.26 11.16
C ILE A 152 -1.11 -2.01 12.00
N LYS A 153 -1.93 -1.04 11.60
CA LYS A 153 -3.26 -0.80 12.16
C LYS A 153 -4.31 -0.99 11.07
N ILE A 154 -5.23 -1.89 11.29
CA ILE A 154 -6.33 -2.21 10.36
C ILE A 154 -7.60 -1.55 10.90
N ASN A 155 -8.12 -0.59 10.14
CA ASN A 155 -9.39 0.09 10.40
C ASN A 155 -10.20 0.09 9.11
N VAL A 156 -10.86 -1.02 8.82
CA VAL A 156 -11.65 -1.26 7.60
C VAL A 156 -13.11 -1.55 7.95
#